data_ade69d9807f57e1250a77d61b813e8c7
#
_entry.id   ade69d9807f57e1250a77d61b813e8c7
#
_cell.length_a   1.000
_cell.length_b   1.000
_cell.length_c   1.000
_cell.angle_alpha   90.00
_cell.angle_beta   90.00
_cell.angle_gamma   90.00
#
_symmetry.space_group_name_H-M   'P 1'
#
loop_
_entity.id
_entity.type
_entity.pdbx_description
1 polymer ?
#
loop_
_entity_poly.entity_id
_entity_poly.type
_entity_poly.pdbx_seq_one_letter_code
_entity_poly.pdbx_strand_id
1 'polypeptide(L)'
;MLELKGIHKYYNPGTVNEMCLFQNFNLTIDKGEFVSVVGSNGSGKTSMLNIICGSIPVEGGQILINGSDITKQKEFKRNQRIGRVYQNPAMGTCPSMTILENMSLADNKGKVFGLSRGTNKARIDYYREQLSQLGLGLEDKMDVKVGALSGGQRQAMALLMSTMTPIEFLILDEHTAALDPKTAELIMELTDKIVKEKNLTTIMVTHNLRYAIEYGNRLVMMHQGNAILDKKGEEKDKMSVDDILALFNEISIECGN
;
A
#
# COMPACT_ATOMS: atom_id res chain seq x y z
N MET A 1 -1.72 14.58 4.30
CA MET A 1 -0.60 14.42 5.25
C MET A 1 -0.93 13.29 6.21
N LEU A 2 -0.03 12.33 6.40
CA LEU A 2 -0.11 11.28 7.43
C LEU A 2 0.99 11.53 8.46
N GLU A 3 0.66 11.40 9.74
CA GLU A 3 1.63 11.55 10.82
C GLU A 3 1.52 10.36 11.78
N LEU A 4 2.64 9.70 12.02
CA LEU A 4 2.85 8.76 13.10
C LEU A 4 3.67 9.46 14.15
N LYS A 5 3.12 9.68 15.35
CA LYS A 5 3.76 10.45 16.44
C LYS A 5 3.96 9.56 17.66
N GLY A 6 5.21 9.33 18.02
CA GLY A 6 5.56 8.60 19.23
C GLY A 6 4.97 7.20 19.31
N ILE A 7 4.95 6.46 18.20
CA ILE A 7 4.31 5.14 18.15
C ILE A 7 5.10 4.14 18.99
N HIS A 8 4.39 3.48 19.89
CA HIS A 8 4.88 2.33 20.66
C HIS A 8 4.14 1.07 20.26
N LYS A 9 4.89 0.00 19.93
CA LYS A 9 4.31 -1.29 19.56
C LYS A 9 5.11 -2.44 20.17
N TYR A 10 4.42 -3.26 20.96
CA TYR A 10 4.95 -4.47 21.55
C TYR A 10 4.21 -5.69 21.00
N TYR A 11 4.93 -6.76 20.76
CA TYR A 11 4.37 -8.08 20.50
C TYR A 11 4.56 -8.98 21.72
N ASN A 12 3.56 -9.82 22.03
CA ASN A 12 3.55 -10.74 23.16
C ASN A 12 3.90 -10.08 24.52
N PRO A 13 3.27 -8.93 24.89
CA PRO A 13 3.64 -8.21 26.09
C PRO A 13 3.46 -9.08 27.35
N GLY A 14 4.41 -8.99 28.29
CA GLY A 14 4.41 -9.74 29.54
C GLY A 14 4.77 -11.22 29.41
N THR A 15 5.25 -11.67 28.25
CA THR A 15 5.73 -13.05 28.05
C THR A 15 7.25 -13.08 27.82
N VAL A 16 7.84 -14.29 27.89
CA VAL A 16 9.27 -14.49 27.58
C VAL A 16 9.64 -14.15 26.12
N ASN A 17 8.64 -14.04 25.27
CA ASN A 17 8.78 -13.67 23.84
C ASN A 17 8.33 -12.21 23.57
N GLU A 18 8.32 -11.37 24.59
CA GLU A 18 8.02 -9.96 24.41
C GLU A 18 9.05 -9.31 23.49
N MET A 19 8.56 -8.60 22.47
CA MET A 19 9.39 -7.88 21.52
C MET A 19 8.85 -6.47 21.37
N CYS A 20 9.66 -5.47 21.66
CA CYS A 20 9.39 -4.08 21.31
C CYS A 20 9.75 -3.86 19.85
N LEU A 21 8.74 -3.67 18.99
CA LEU A 21 8.97 -3.38 17.57
C LEU A 21 9.18 -1.88 17.34
N PHE A 22 8.32 -1.03 17.91
CA PHE A 22 8.42 0.42 17.81
C PHE A 22 8.53 1.02 19.20
N GLN A 23 9.57 1.85 19.39
CA GLN A 23 9.78 2.63 20.59
C GLN A 23 9.92 4.11 20.21
N ASN A 24 8.85 4.87 20.39
CA ASN A 24 8.77 6.28 19.98
C ASN A 24 9.00 6.51 18.48
N PHE A 25 8.45 5.61 17.62
CA PHE A 25 8.60 5.73 16.18
C PHE A 25 7.81 6.92 15.65
N ASN A 26 8.46 7.71 14.81
CA ASN A 26 7.89 8.91 14.20
C ASN A 26 8.09 8.85 12.68
N LEU A 27 7.04 9.18 11.92
CA LEU A 27 7.09 9.32 10.47
C LEU A 27 6.01 10.29 10.03
N THR A 28 6.38 11.30 9.27
CA THR A 28 5.44 12.24 8.65
C THR A 28 5.53 12.10 7.14
N ILE A 29 4.39 12.01 6.47
CA ILE A 29 4.28 11.96 5.01
C ILE A 29 3.39 13.11 4.57
N ASP A 30 3.95 14.01 3.78
CA ASP A 30 3.26 15.18 3.29
C ASP A 30 2.28 14.81 2.16
N LYS A 31 1.31 15.70 1.92
CA LYS A 31 0.34 15.48 0.86
C LYS A 31 1.03 15.45 -0.50
N GLY A 32 0.74 14.42 -1.29
CA GLY A 32 1.31 14.22 -2.62
C GLY A 32 2.71 13.58 -2.61
N GLU A 33 3.29 13.27 -1.44
CA GLU A 33 4.50 12.45 -1.41
C GLU A 33 4.20 11.01 -1.83
N PHE A 34 5.09 10.44 -2.62
CA PHE A 34 5.16 9.01 -2.89
C PHE A 34 6.43 8.47 -2.24
N VAL A 35 6.25 7.82 -1.10
CA VAL A 35 7.33 7.31 -0.25
C VAL A 35 7.57 5.84 -0.56
N SER A 36 8.78 5.51 -1.01
CA SER A 36 9.25 4.13 -1.12
C SER A 36 9.90 3.72 0.21
N VAL A 37 9.46 2.60 0.79
CA VAL A 37 9.98 2.07 2.06
C VAL A 37 10.68 0.75 1.81
N VAL A 38 11.96 0.69 2.15
CA VAL A 38 12.80 -0.52 2.08
C VAL A 38 13.30 -0.90 3.48
N GLY A 39 13.88 -2.08 3.62
CA GLY A 39 14.44 -2.56 4.88
C GLY A 39 14.43 -4.09 4.95
N SER A 40 15.22 -4.64 5.86
CA SER A 40 15.33 -6.09 6.09
C SER A 40 13.99 -6.70 6.57
N ASN A 41 13.89 -8.02 6.52
CA ASN A 41 12.76 -8.74 7.11
C ASN A 41 12.75 -8.48 8.63
N GLY A 42 11.55 -8.27 9.19
CA GLY A 42 11.41 -7.95 10.61
C GLY A 42 11.68 -6.47 10.97
N SER A 43 12.04 -5.60 10.03
CA SER A 43 12.29 -4.17 10.30
C SER A 43 11.05 -3.36 10.69
N GLY A 44 9.84 -3.92 10.55
CA GLY A 44 8.58 -3.29 10.95
C GLY A 44 7.75 -2.70 9.80
N LYS A 45 8.17 -2.83 8.52
CA LYS A 45 7.46 -2.25 7.36
C LYS A 45 5.98 -2.63 7.30
N THR A 46 5.68 -3.92 7.25
CA THR A 46 4.30 -4.43 7.19
C THR A 46 3.52 -4.11 8.46
N SER A 47 4.17 -4.14 9.63
CA SER A 47 3.56 -3.73 10.91
C SER A 47 3.17 -2.26 10.90
N MET A 48 4.03 -1.39 10.37
CA MET A 48 3.73 0.04 10.17
C MET A 48 2.49 0.21 9.28
N LEU A 49 2.42 -0.47 8.14
CA LEU A 49 1.25 -0.41 7.26
C LEU A 49 -0.03 -0.90 7.97
N ASN A 50 0.06 -1.99 8.71
CA ASN A 50 -1.06 -2.54 9.47
C ASN A 50 -1.52 -1.61 10.60
N ILE A 51 -0.60 -0.92 11.26
CA ILE A 51 -0.90 0.12 12.26
C ILE A 51 -1.62 1.30 11.60
N ILE A 52 -1.19 1.78 10.44
CA ILE A 52 -1.85 2.85 9.70
C ILE A 52 -3.27 2.44 9.30
N CYS A 53 -3.44 1.23 8.77
CA CYS A 53 -4.75 0.69 8.40
C CYS A 53 -5.67 0.41 9.61
N GLY A 54 -5.11 0.21 10.81
CA GLY A 54 -5.85 -0.10 12.03
C GLY A 54 -6.14 -1.58 12.24
N SER A 55 -5.49 -2.47 11.49
CA SER A 55 -5.54 -3.93 11.68
C SER A 55 -4.75 -4.33 12.93
N ILE A 56 -3.75 -3.53 13.32
CA ILE A 56 -2.93 -3.73 14.53
C ILE A 56 -3.05 -2.48 15.40
N PRO A 57 -3.45 -2.60 16.67
CA PRO A 57 -3.47 -1.48 17.61
C PRO A 57 -2.06 -1.11 18.06
N VAL A 58 -1.88 0.12 18.53
CA VAL A 58 -0.67 0.62 19.17
C VAL A 58 -0.88 0.75 20.68
N GLU A 59 0.18 0.58 21.45
CA GLU A 59 0.16 0.75 22.90
C GLU A 59 0.37 2.21 23.32
N GLY A 60 0.96 3.04 22.43
CA GLY A 60 1.17 4.47 22.66
C GLY A 60 1.36 5.24 21.37
N GLY A 61 1.25 6.55 21.45
CA GLY A 61 1.40 7.46 20.32
C GLY A 61 0.09 7.82 19.64
N GLN A 62 0.21 8.53 18.52
CA GLN A 62 -0.93 9.04 17.75
C GLN A 62 -0.73 8.81 16.25
N ILE A 63 -1.83 8.53 15.56
CA ILE A 63 -1.90 8.41 14.10
C ILE A 63 -2.87 9.47 13.59
N LEU A 64 -2.36 10.41 12.78
CA LEU A 64 -3.18 11.49 12.26
C LEU A 64 -3.21 11.43 10.73
N ILE A 65 -4.40 11.63 10.15
CA ILE A 65 -4.58 11.87 8.71
C ILE A 65 -5.21 13.25 8.54
N ASN A 66 -4.50 14.14 7.85
CA ASN A 66 -4.90 15.55 7.68
C ASN A 66 -5.27 16.23 9.00
N GLY A 67 -4.49 16.01 10.06
CA GLY A 67 -4.70 16.55 11.39
C GLY A 67 -5.80 15.86 12.21
N SER A 68 -6.57 14.94 11.61
CA SER A 68 -7.58 14.18 12.34
C SER A 68 -6.97 12.94 12.99
N ASP A 69 -7.14 12.79 14.31
CA ASP A 69 -6.69 11.60 15.03
C ASP A 69 -7.55 10.39 14.69
N ILE A 70 -6.90 9.37 14.13
CA ILE A 70 -7.53 8.10 13.75
C ILE A 70 -7.06 6.93 14.62
N THR A 71 -6.25 7.18 15.65
CA THR A 71 -5.56 6.14 16.47
C THR A 71 -6.52 5.09 17.00
N LYS A 72 -7.71 5.50 17.44
CA LYS A 72 -8.74 4.60 17.98
C LYS A 72 -9.84 4.24 16.98
N GLN A 73 -9.76 4.73 15.74
CA GLN A 73 -10.74 4.37 14.73
C GLN A 73 -10.58 2.91 14.29
N LYS A 74 -11.72 2.23 14.14
CA LYS A 74 -11.77 0.85 13.63
C LYS A 74 -11.29 0.79 12.18
N GLU A 75 -10.67 -0.31 11.79
CA GLU A 75 -10.10 -0.57 10.46
C GLU A 75 -11.06 -0.20 9.32
N PHE A 76 -12.32 -0.63 9.38
CA PHE A 76 -13.30 -0.35 8.31
C PHE A 76 -13.56 1.15 8.09
N LYS A 77 -13.44 1.99 9.14
CA LYS A 77 -13.58 3.45 9.02
C LYS A 77 -12.34 4.07 8.39
N ARG A 78 -11.14 3.59 8.76
CA ARG A 78 -9.88 4.05 8.14
C ARG A 78 -9.82 3.66 6.67
N ASN A 79 -10.26 2.44 6.34
CA ASN A 79 -10.29 1.95 4.97
C ASN A 79 -11.25 2.69 4.04
N GLN A 80 -12.16 3.52 4.56
CA GLN A 80 -12.93 4.45 3.72
C GLN A 80 -12.05 5.56 3.11
N ARG A 81 -10.97 5.94 3.80
CA ARG A 81 -10.04 7.01 3.42
C ARG A 81 -8.73 6.47 2.84
N ILE A 82 -8.43 5.20 3.05
CA ILE A 82 -7.19 4.53 2.65
C ILE A 82 -7.49 3.50 1.58
N GLY A 83 -6.77 3.55 0.46
CA GLY A 83 -6.66 2.46 -0.50
C GLY A 83 -5.51 1.54 -0.11
N ARG A 84 -5.68 0.22 -0.20
CA ARG A 84 -4.60 -0.72 0.03
C ARG A 84 -4.53 -1.76 -1.08
N VAL A 85 -3.34 -1.96 -1.62
CA VAL A 85 -3.01 -3.02 -2.56
C VAL A 85 -2.06 -3.98 -1.85
N TYR A 86 -2.43 -5.26 -1.82
CA TYR A 86 -1.70 -6.30 -1.12
C TYR A 86 -0.75 -7.03 -2.05
N GLN A 87 0.25 -7.69 -1.49
CA GLN A 87 1.15 -8.61 -2.20
C GLN A 87 0.35 -9.74 -2.90
N ASN A 88 -0.62 -10.31 -2.19
CA ASN A 88 -1.55 -11.27 -2.78
C ASN A 88 -2.82 -10.55 -3.25
N PRO A 89 -3.08 -10.46 -4.56
CA PRO A 89 -4.25 -9.76 -5.09
C PRO A 89 -5.60 -10.36 -4.65
N ALA A 90 -5.62 -11.61 -4.20
CA ALA A 90 -6.83 -12.22 -3.66
C ALA A 90 -7.32 -11.56 -2.36
N MET A 91 -6.45 -10.83 -1.64
CA MET A 91 -6.85 -10.08 -0.45
C MET A 91 -7.56 -8.75 -0.79
N GLY A 92 -7.31 -8.22 -1.98
CA GLY A 92 -7.95 -6.99 -2.49
C GLY A 92 -9.12 -7.23 -3.44
N THR A 93 -9.43 -8.49 -3.78
CA THR A 93 -10.48 -8.86 -4.72
C THR A 93 -11.28 -10.05 -4.19
N CYS A 94 -12.43 -10.32 -4.82
CA CYS A 94 -13.27 -11.50 -4.52
C CYS A 94 -13.15 -12.49 -5.70
N PRO A 95 -12.28 -13.52 -5.64
CA PRO A 95 -12.00 -14.40 -6.78
C PRO A 95 -13.21 -15.18 -7.31
N SER A 96 -14.19 -15.47 -6.45
CA SER A 96 -15.43 -16.18 -6.82
C SER A 96 -16.46 -15.29 -7.52
N MET A 97 -16.31 -13.98 -7.45
CA MET A 97 -17.18 -12.98 -8.06
C MET A 97 -16.64 -12.56 -9.44
N THR A 98 -17.53 -12.08 -10.30
CA THR A 98 -17.19 -11.53 -11.61
C THR A 98 -16.47 -10.18 -11.50
N ILE A 99 -15.86 -9.72 -12.60
CA ILE A 99 -15.27 -8.36 -12.67
C ILE A 99 -16.33 -7.31 -12.35
N LEU A 100 -17.52 -7.40 -12.94
CA LEU A 100 -18.63 -6.47 -12.68
C LEU A 100 -19.01 -6.40 -11.21
N GLU A 101 -19.10 -7.55 -10.54
CA GLU A 101 -19.44 -7.61 -9.11
C GLU A 101 -18.34 -7.00 -8.24
N ASN A 102 -17.08 -7.31 -8.51
CA ASN A 102 -15.94 -6.71 -7.81
C ASN A 102 -15.87 -5.19 -7.99
N MET A 103 -16.03 -4.69 -9.22
CA MET A 103 -16.06 -3.25 -9.51
C MET A 103 -17.23 -2.55 -8.80
N SER A 104 -18.42 -3.19 -8.82
CA SER A 104 -19.59 -2.66 -8.10
C SER A 104 -19.37 -2.59 -6.59
N LEU A 105 -18.68 -3.60 -6.01
CA LEU A 105 -18.35 -3.63 -4.59
C LEU A 105 -17.37 -2.49 -4.24
N ALA A 106 -16.33 -2.29 -5.06
CA ALA A 106 -15.35 -1.22 -4.87
C ALA A 106 -15.99 0.19 -4.99
N ASP A 107 -16.88 0.39 -5.96
CA ASP A 107 -17.61 1.66 -6.15
C ASP A 107 -18.57 1.97 -4.99
N ASN A 108 -18.99 0.97 -4.24
CA ASN A 108 -19.84 1.13 -3.07
C ASN A 108 -19.07 1.35 -1.76
N LYS A 109 -17.75 1.44 -1.81
CA LYS A 109 -16.90 1.70 -0.64
C LYS A 109 -17.34 2.99 0.08
N GLY A 110 -17.59 2.87 1.37
CA GLY A 110 -18.02 4.00 2.20
C GLY A 110 -19.50 4.41 2.06
N LYS A 111 -20.26 3.80 1.17
CA LYS A 111 -21.70 4.04 1.03
C LYS A 111 -22.51 3.15 1.99
N VAL A 112 -23.70 3.61 2.36
CA VAL A 112 -24.63 2.80 3.17
C VAL A 112 -25.27 1.75 2.29
N PHE A 113 -25.18 0.48 2.71
CA PHE A 113 -25.84 -0.63 2.03
C PHE A 113 -27.32 -0.68 2.45
N GLY A 114 -28.20 -0.54 1.47
CA GLY A 114 -29.63 -0.74 1.61
C GLY A 114 -30.08 -2.11 1.06
N LEU A 115 -31.37 -2.26 0.80
CA LEU A 115 -31.96 -3.45 0.17
C LEU A 115 -31.80 -3.45 -1.37
N SER A 116 -30.89 -2.66 -1.93
CA SER A 116 -30.60 -2.62 -3.36
C SER A 116 -29.70 -3.79 -3.78
N ARG A 117 -29.73 -4.13 -5.08
CA ARG A 117 -28.82 -5.12 -5.64
C ARG A 117 -27.36 -4.67 -5.48
N GLY A 118 -26.48 -5.57 -5.04
CA GLY A 118 -25.04 -5.30 -4.87
C GLY A 118 -24.31 -4.96 -6.18
N THR A 119 -24.85 -5.45 -7.31
CA THR A 119 -24.28 -5.20 -8.66
C THR A 119 -24.93 -3.99 -9.30
N ASN A 120 -24.13 -2.98 -9.64
CA ASN A 120 -24.60 -1.74 -10.25
C ASN A 120 -24.49 -1.80 -11.79
N LYS A 121 -25.50 -2.37 -12.45
CA LYS A 121 -25.53 -2.50 -13.92
C LYS A 121 -25.63 -1.16 -14.65
N ALA A 122 -26.18 -0.12 -14.01
CA ALA A 122 -26.28 1.20 -14.62
C ALA A 122 -24.92 1.90 -14.78
N ARG A 123 -23.88 1.41 -14.09
CA ARG A 123 -22.51 1.95 -14.18
C ARG A 123 -21.55 1.07 -14.99
N ILE A 124 -22.06 0.11 -15.73
CA ILE A 124 -21.22 -0.86 -16.46
C ILE A 124 -20.29 -0.15 -17.47
N ASP A 125 -20.76 0.87 -18.15
CA ASP A 125 -19.95 1.61 -19.13
C ASP A 125 -18.83 2.41 -18.43
N TYR A 126 -19.11 2.99 -17.27
CA TYR A 126 -18.09 3.61 -16.44
C TYR A 126 -17.02 2.58 -15.99
N TYR A 127 -17.43 1.38 -15.57
CA TYR A 127 -16.47 0.35 -15.18
C TYR A 127 -15.63 -0.12 -16.37
N ARG A 128 -16.22 -0.25 -17.56
CA ARG A 128 -15.47 -0.56 -18.78
C ARG A 128 -14.44 0.51 -19.11
N GLU A 129 -14.82 1.79 -19.04
CA GLU A 129 -13.91 2.90 -19.23
C GLU A 129 -12.74 2.86 -18.24
N GLN A 130 -13.02 2.61 -16.95
CA GLN A 130 -11.96 2.49 -15.95
C GLN A 130 -11.03 1.30 -16.22
N LEU A 131 -11.56 0.15 -16.62
CA LEU A 131 -10.80 -1.06 -16.93
C LEU A 131 -9.97 -0.90 -18.22
N SER A 132 -10.47 -0.20 -19.22
CA SER A 132 -9.75 0.04 -20.49
C SER A 132 -8.45 0.83 -20.29
N GLN A 133 -8.39 1.69 -19.26
CA GLN A 133 -7.18 2.43 -18.90
C GLN A 133 -6.01 1.52 -18.48
N LEU A 134 -6.30 0.28 -18.07
CA LEU A 134 -5.29 -0.71 -17.71
C LEU A 134 -4.61 -1.33 -18.95
N GLY A 135 -5.22 -1.28 -20.13
CA GLY A 135 -4.69 -1.86 -21.38
C GLY A 135 -4.58 -3.38 -21.35
N LEU A 136 -5.40 -4.08 -20.53
CA LEU A 136 -5.32 -5.53 -20.29
C LEU A 136 -6.50 -6.31 -20.87
N GLY A 137 -7.41 -5.66 -21.61
CA GLY A 137 -8.61 -6.26 -22.20
C GLY A 137 -9.60 -6.78 -21.16
N LEU A 138 -9.67 -6.15 -19.99
CA LEU A 138 -10.59 -6.52 -18.92
C LEU A 138 -11.98 -5.92 -19.11
N GLU A 139 -12.07 -4.83 -19.85
CA GLU A 139 -13.32 -4.12 -20.20
C GLU A 139 -14.33 -4.99 -20.93
N ASP A 140 -13.84 -5.98 -21.69
CA ASP A 140 -14.68 -6.93 -22.45
C ASP A 140 -15.03 -8.20 -21.66
N LYS A 141 -14.51 -8.33 -20.42
CA LYS A 141 -14.61 -9.54 -19.59
C LYS A 141 -15.45 -9.38 -18.34
N MET A 142 -16.44 -8.49 -18.37
CA MET A 142 -17.22 -8.10 -17.17
C MET A 142 -17.87 -9.28 -16.44
N ASP A 143 -18.25 -10.33 -17.14
CA ASP A 143 -18.89 -11.54 -16.60
C ASP A 143 -17.89 -12.65 -16.22
N VAL A 144 -16.59 -12.45 -16.46
CA VAL A 144 -15.55 -13.40 -16.09
C VAL A 144 -15.27 -13.31 -14.60
N LYS A 145 -15.14 -14.45 -13.91
CA LYS A 145 -14.75 -14.50 -12.51
C LYS A 145 -13.30 -14.03 -12.35
N VAL A 146 -13.04 -13.20 -11.35
CA VAL A 146 -11.71 -12.65 -11.07
C VAL A 146 -10.68 -13.74 -10.78
N GLY A 147 -11.11 -14.88 -10.22
CA GLY A 147 -10.24 -16.04 -10.01
C GLY A 147 -9.66 -16.65 -11.30
N ALA A 148 -10.30 -16.43 -12.47
CA ALA A 148 -9.82 -16.91 -13.77
C ALA A 148 -8.81 -15.96 -14.44
N LEU A 149 -8.58 -14.76 -13.89
CA LEU A 149 -7.61 -13.80 -14.40
C LEU A 149 -6.17 -14.21 -14.06
N SER A 150 -5.22 -13.76 -14.88
CA SER A 150 -3.79 -13.88 -14.54
C SER A 150 -3.44 -13.10 -13.28
N GLY A 151 -2.30 -13.40 -12.66
CA GLY A 151 -1.81 -12.67 -11.47
C GLY A 151 -1.72 -11.17 -11.71
N GLY A 152 -1.12 -10.76 -12.85
CA GLY A 152 -1.00 -9.36 -13.23
C GLY A 152 -2.34 -8.67 -13.50
N GLN A 153 -3.26 -9.33 -14.18
CA GLN A 153 -4.61 -8.81 -14.41
C GLN A 153 -5.36 -8.57 -13.09
N ARG A 154 -5.25 -9.53 -12.16
CA ARG A 154 -5.85 -9.37 -10.81
C ARG A 154 -5.20 -8.23 -10.03
N GLN A 155 -3.89 -8.08 -10.13
CA GLN A 155 -3.15 -7.03 -9.43
C GLN A 155 -3.50 -5.64 -9.98
N ALA A 156 -3.54 -5.47 -11.31
CA ALA A 156 -3.98 -4.24 -11.96
C ALA A 156 -5.42 -3.87 -11.55
N MET A 157 -6.31 -4.88 -11.52
CA MET A 157 -7.68 -4.70 -11.08
C MET A 157 -7.75 -4.29 -9.59
N ALA A 158 -6.97 -4.93 -8.71
CA ALA A 158 -6.92 -4.58 -7.29
C ALA A 158 -6.43 -3.13 -7.08
N LEU A 159 -5.43 -2.69 -7.85
CA LEU A 159 -4.94 -1.31 -7.86
C LEU A 159 -6.04 -0.34 -8.29
N LEU A 160 -6.71 -0.61 -9.41
CA LEU A 160 -7.82 0.20 -9.90
C LEU A 160 -8.93 0.31 -8.85
N MET A 161 -9.40 -0.82 -8.32
CA MET A 161 -10.46 -0.90 -7.31
C MET A 161 -10.09 -0.11 -6.03
N SER A 162 -8.83 -0.16 -5.59
CA SER A 162 -8.37 0.55 -4.40
C SER A 162 -8.43 2.07 -4.55
N THR A 163 -8.42 2.56 -5.79
CA THR A 163 -8.38 3.98 -6.16
C THR A 163 -9.64 4.48 -6.88
N MET A 164 -10.69 3.66 -7.03
CA MET A 164 -11.94 4.03 -7.69
C MET A 164 -12.75 5.09 -6.94
N THR A 165 -12.75 5.00 -5.62
CA THR A 165 -13.40 6.00 -4.75
C THR A 165 -12.37 7.01 -4.28
N PRO A 166 -12.76 8.24 -3.92
CA PRO A 166 -11.84 9.21 -3.37
C PRO A 166 -11.16 8.65 -2.12
N ILE A 167 -9.84 8.59 -2.15
CA ILE A 167 -8.99 8.21 -1.03
C ILE A 167 -8.02 9.34 -0.71
N GLU A 168 -7.55 9.40 0.53
CA GLU A 168 -6.57 10.38 0.98
C GLU A 168 -5.16 9.80 0.98
N PHE A 169 -5.08 8.46 1.03
CA PHE A 169 -3.82 7.74 1.16
C PHE A 169 -3.87 6.39 0.44
N LEU A 170 -2.81 6.07 -0.30
CA LEU A 170 -2.64 4.78 -0.97
C LEU A 170 -1.49 4.00 -0.31
N ILE A 171 -1.75 2.75 0.03
CA ILE A 171 -0.75 1.82 0.57
C ILE A 171 -0.52 0.69 -0.43
N LEU A 172 0.73 0.49 -0.79
CA LEU A 172 1.21 -0.55 -1.69
C LEU A 172 2.14 -1.48 -0.91
N ASP A 173 1.66 -2.67 -0.59
CA ASP A 173 2.36 -3.65 0.26
C ASP A 173 2.96 -4.76 -0.61
N GLU A 174 4.21 -4.57 -1.08
CA GLU A 174 4.94 -5.51 -1.95
C GLU A 174 4.13 -5.97 -3.18
N HIS A 175 3.33 -5.08 -3.72
CA HIS A 175 2.26 -5.39 -4.68
C HIS A 175 2.74 -5.96 -6.03
N THR A 176 4.05 -6.00 -6.28
CA THR A 176 4.65 -6.59 -7.48
C THR A 176 5.47 -7.86 -7.21
N ALA A 177 5.67 -8.23 -5.93
CA ALA A 177 6.60 -9.30 -5.56
C ALA A 177 6.20 -10.70 -6.06
N ALA A 178 4.91 -10.96 -6.27
CA ALA A 178 4.39 -12.25 -6.72
C ALA A 178 4.24 -12.36 -8.27
N LEU A 179 4.75 -11.36 -9.01
CA LEU A 179 4.60 -11.26 -10.47
C LEU A 179 5.92 -11.57 -11.18
N ASP A 180 5.83 -12.02 -12.42
CA ASP A 180 7.00 -12.10 -13.31
C ASP A 180 7.55 -10.70 -13.63
N PRO A 181 8.83 -10.57 -13.99
CA PRO A 181 9.48 -9.26 -14.13
C PRO A 181 8.78 -8.31 -15.12
N LYS A 182 8.29 -8.83 -16.26
CA LYS A 182 7.63 -8.02 -17.28
C LYS A 182 6.28 -7.50 -16.78
N THR A 183 5.53 -8.36 -16.11
CA THR A 183 4.24 -7.97 -15.52
C THR A 183 4.44 -7.02 -14.35
N ALA A 184 5.47 -7.22 -13.51
CA ALA A 184 5.80 -6.32 -12.42
C ALA A 184 6.12 -4.90 -12.92
N GLU A 185 6.90 -4.77 -14.00
CA GLU A 185 7.19 -3.48 -14.65
C GLU A 185 5.89 -2.78 -15.07
N LEU A 186 5.03 -3.48 -15.82
CA LEU A 186 3.73 -2.95 -16.24
C LEU A 186 2.88 -2.46 -15.06
N ILE A 187 2.83 -3.22 -13.97
CA ILE A 187 2.08 -2.82 -12.77
C ILE A 187 2.70 -1.59 -12.11
N MET A 188 4.02 -1.46 -12.10
CA MET A 188 4.68 -0.27 -11.58
C MET A 188 4.40 0.98 -12.43
N GLU A 189 4.44 0.87 -13.75
CA GLU A 189 4.07 1.95 -14.67
C GLU A 189 2.62 2.40 -14.47
N LEU A 190 1.69 1.44 -14.38
CA LEU A 190 0.27 1.72 -14.08
C LEU A 190 0.10 2.38 -12.71
N THR A 191 0.86 1.93 -11.71
CA THR A 191 0.84 2.51 -10.36
C THR A 191 1.29 3.96 -10.38
N ASP A 192 2.42 4.25 -11.00
CA ASP A 192 2.97 5.61 -11.11
C ASP A 192 2.01 6.54 -11.86
N LYS A 193 1.44 6.07 -12.97
CA LYS A 193 0.43 6.80 -13.73
C LYS A 193 -0.78 7.16 -12.85
N ILE A 194 -1.38 6.20 -12.18
CA ILE A 194 -2.57 6.42 -11.32
C ILE A 194 -2.24 7.37 -10.16
N VAL A 195 -1.08 7.20 -9.52
CA VAL A 195 -0.64 8.07 -8.41
C VAL A 195 -0.48 9.51 -8.88
N LYS A 196 0.15 9.74 -10.04
CA LYS A 196 0.36 11.08 -10.61
C LYS A 196 -0.94 11.71 -11.07
N GLU A 197 -1.77 11.00 -11.84
CA GLU A 197 -3.04 11.51 -12.36
C GLU A 197 -4.01 11.90 -11.24
N LYS A 198 -4.06 11.13 -10.15
CA LYS A 198 -4.95 11.37 -9.02
C LYS A 198 -4.30 12.17 -7.88
N ASN A 199 -3.01 12.55 -8.02
CA ASN A 199 -2.22 13.24 -7.00
C ASN A 199 -2.32 12.58 -5.62
N LEU A 200 -2.12 11.25 -5.58
CA LEU A 200 -2.28 10.45 -4.36
C LEU A 200 -1.06 10.54 -3.46
N THR A 201 -1.28 10.72 -2.16
CA THR A 201 -0.24 10.48 -1.16
C THR A 201 -0.07 8.98 -1.00
N THR A 202 1.15 8.45 -1.19
CA THR A 202 1.38 7.02 -1.34
C THR A 202 2.54 6.53 -0.48
N ILE A 203 2.36 5.37 0.16
CA ILE A 203 3.47 4.56 0.72
C ILE A 203 3.55 3.27 -0.08
N MET A 204 4.74 2.95 -0.58
CA MET A 204 5.07 1.68 -1.21
C MET A 204 6.14 0.97 -0.40
N VAL A 205 5.80 -0.18 0.17
CA VAL A 205 6.79 -1.13 0.71
C VAL A 205 7.22 -2.04 -0.42
N THR A 206 8.52 -2.19 -0.62
CA THR A 206 9.09 -3.05 -1.66
C THR A 206 10.43 -3.63 -1.24
N HIS A 207 10.73 -4.84 -1.72
CA HIS A 207 12.07 -5.45 -1.66
C HIS A 207 12.88 -5.20 -2.93
N ASN A 208 12.25 -4.68 -3.99
CA ASN A 208 12.94 -4.32 -5.22
C ASN A 208 13.56 -2.93 -5.08
N LEU A 209 14.88 -2.87 -4.85
CA LEU A 209 15.61 -1.62 -4.65
C LEU A 209 15.60 -0.73 -5.90
N ARG A 210 15.56 -1.32 -7.11
CA ARG A 210 15.43 -0.56 -8.34
C ARG A 210 14.11 0.23 -8.34
N TYR A 211 12.99 -0.41 -8.02
CA TYR A 211 11.70 0.28 -7.94
C TYR A 211 11.68 1.34 -6.83
N ALA A 212 12.34 1.08 -5.70
CA ALA A 212 12.41 2.06 -4.62
C ALA A 212 13.12 3.35 -5.04
N ILE A 213 14.11 3.26 -5.95
CA ILE A 213 14.84 4.40 -6.50
C ILE A 213 14.08 5.04 -7.66
N GLU A 214 13.59 4.26 -8.61
CA GLU A 214 12.96 4.77 -9.83
C GLU A 214 11.59 5.44 -9.56
N TYR A 215 10.83 4.94 -8.57
CA TYR A 215 9.48 5.42 -8.28
C TYR A 215 9.38 6.20 -6.98
N GLY A 216 8.48 7.18 -6.98
CA GLY A 216 8.28 8.07 -5.84
C GLY A 216 9.33 9.16 -5.70
N ASN A 217 9.10 10.09 -4.79
CA ASN A 217 9.93 11.27 -4.53
C ASN A 217 10.60 11.25 -3.15
N ARG A 218 10.44 10.15 -2.38
CA ARG A 218 11.08 9.95 -1.07
C ARG A 218 11.40 8.49 -0.85
N LEU A 219 12.55 8.22 -0.25
CA LEU A 219 13.02 6.90 0.13
C LEU A 219 13.26 6.86 1.63
N VAL A 220 12.64 5.88 2.29
CA VAL A 220 12.84 5.60 3.71
C VAL A 220 13.37 4.19 3.85
N MET A 221 14.46 4.01 4.61
CA MET A 221 14.99 2.69 4.98
C MET A 221 14.68 2.42 6.45
N MET A 222 14.04 1.28 6.70
CA MET A 222 13.68 0.84 8.04
C MET A 222 14.59 -0.29 8.52
N HIS A 223 15.04 -0.19 9.78
CA HIS A 223 15.77 -1.24 10.47
C HIS A 223 15.34 -1.31 11.94
N GLN A 224 15.03 -2.50 12.45
CA GLN A 224 14.65 -2.74 13.87
C GLN A 224 13.67 -1.69 14.43
N GLY A 225 12.60 -1.41 13.69
CA GLY A 225 11.55 -0.48 14.11
C GLY A 225 11.92 1.01 14.00
N ASN A 226 13.06 1.36 13.41
CA ASN A 226 13.50 2.74 13.22
C ASN A 226 13.63 3.08 11.73
N ALA A 227 13.41 4.34 11.38
CA ALA A 227 13.80 4.89 10.09
C ALA A 227 15.26 5.35 10.19
N ILE A 228 16.17 4.63 9.54
CA ILE A 228 17.62 4.89 9.59
C ILE A 228 18.11 5.72 8.40
N LEU A 229 17.34 5.78 7.33
CA LEU A 229 17.55 6.64 6.19
C LEU A 229 16.23 7.28 5.80
N ASP A 230 16.25 8.57 5.49
CA ASP A 230 15.10 9.33 5.00
C ASP A 230 15.60 10.38 4.01
N LYS A 231 15.43 10.13 2.72
CA LYS A 231 15.91 10.98 1.62
C LYS A 231 14.75 11.37 0.72
N LYS A 232 14.65 12.66 0.38
CA LYS A 232 13.59 13.19 -0.49
C LYS A 232 14.11 14.17 -1.53
N GLY A 233 13.35 14.31 -2.63
CA GLY A 233 13.69 15.20 -3.73
C GLY A 233 15.07 14.91 -4.29
N GLU A 234 15.87 15.96 -4.50
CA GLU A 234 17.21 15.85 -5.09
C GLU A 234 18.16 14.91 -4.34
N GLU A 235 17.99 14.74 -3.03
CA GLU A 235 18.82 13.80 -2.27
C GLU A 235 18.45 12.34 -2.62
N LYS A 236 17.15 12.06 -2.81
CA LYS A 236 16.70 10.75 -3.27
C LYS A 236 17.11 10.49 -4.70
N ASP A 237 17.00 11.48 -5.58
CA ASP A 237 17.30 11.36 -7.01
C ASP A 237 18.80 11.07 -7.28
N LYS A 238 19.68 11.41 -6.35
CA LYS A 238 21.12 11.12 -6.42
C LYS A 238 21.51 9.73 -5.89
N MET A 239 20.56 9.01 -5.27
CA MET A 239 20.84 7.68 -4.70
C MET A 239 20.87 6.61 -5.77
N SER A 240 21.80 5.65 -5.61
CA SER A 240 21.90 4.44 -6.40
C SER A 240 21.47 3.20 -5.61
N VAL A 241 21.28 2.08 -6.32
CA VAL A 241 21.06 0.78 -5.66
C VAL A 241 22.25 0.39 -4.78
N ASP A 242 23.46 0.71 -5.22
CA ASP A 242 24.68 0.37 -4.49
C ASP A 242 24.78 1.14 -3.16
N ASP A 243 24.30 2.38 -3.10
CA ASP A 243 24.24 3.15 -1.85
C ASP A 243 23.34 2.48 -0.81
N ILE A 244 22.18 1.98 -1.26
CA ILE A 244 21.26 1.25 -0.37
C ILE A 244 21.87 -0.09 0.07
N LEU A 245 22.52 -0.81 -0.84
CA LEU A 245 23.20 -2.08 -0.53
C LEU A 245 24.36 -1.88 0.46
N ALA A 246 25.12 -0.79 0.31
CA ALA A 246 26.20 -0.44 1.24
C ALA A 246 25.66 -0.26 2.67
N LEU A 247 24.54 0.48 2.83
CA LEU A 247 23.87 0.65 4.12
C LEU A 247 23.37 -0.69 4.71
N PHE A 248 22.81 -1.58 3.88
CA PHE A 248 22.39 -2.91 4.35
C PHE A 248 23.59 -3.71 4.87
N ASN A 249 24.76 -3.64 4.19
CA ASN A 249 25.97 -4.34 4.59
C ASN A 249 26.55 -3.79 5.90
N GLU A 250 26.61 -2.45 6.06
CA GLU A 250 27.05 -1.79 7.30
C GLU A 250 26.23 -2.27 8.50
N ILE A 251 24.90 -2.24 8.37
CA ILE A 251 23.98 -2.69 9.42
C ILE A 251 24.18 -4.17 9.75
N SER A 252 24.37 -5.01 8.73
CA SER A 252 24.59 -6.46 8.93
C SER A 252 25.90 -6.74 9.68
N ILE A 253 26.95 -5.95 9.45
CA ILE A 253 28.23 -6.05 10.15
C ILE A 253 28.08 -5.60 11.61
N GLU A 254 27.39 -4.49 11.87
CA GLU A 254 27.16 -3.99 13.22
C GLU A 254 26.30 -4.93 14.09
N CYS A 255 25.37 -5.66 13.46
CA CYS A 255 24.51 -6.63 14.15
C CYS A 255 25.16 -8.02 14.32
N GLY A 256 26.35 -8.25 13.83
CA GLY A 256 27.13 -9.50 14.10
C GLY A 256 26.62 -10.73 13.37
N ASN A 257 26.02 -10.59 12.20
CA ASN A 257 25.64 -11.67 11.28
C ASN A 257 26.61 -11.78 10.10
#